data_4b246ee744a83eda624f8367a9769bd8
#
_entry.id   4b246ee744a83eda624f8367a9769bd8
#
_cell.length_a   1.000
_cell.length_b   1.000
_cell.length_c   1.000
_cell.angle_alpha   90.00
_cell.angle_beta   90.00
_cell.angle_gamma   90.00
#
_symmetry.space_group_name_H-M   'P 1'
#
loop_
_entity.id
_entity.type
_entity.pdbx_description
1 polymer ?
#
loop_
_entity_poly.entity_id
_entity_poly.type
_entity_poly.pdbx_seq_one_letter_code
_entity_poly.pdbx_strand_id
1 'polypeptide(L)'
;MKLIVLNKIIDLRSKYAKLLEDYISDILNTINSDQISSLDINQKVLELTTDLASARNIKEIIAFLEKEIVRARKMDESGDQAATTNEYRYLLIKSVNQLTQNFPETIPSFLKPLMNSFLMFDNRSTFTSLETILFIREVIEIHPEHRQVIFETICDSFEDIRSHLVIRVALWILGEYATS
;
A
#
# COMPACT_ATOMS: atom_id res chain seq x y z
N MET A 1 7.24 2.31 -25.16
CA MET A 1 7.20 3.78 -25.08
C MET A 1 6.99 4.32 -23.66
N LYS A 2 5.96 3.89 -22.89
CA LYS A 2 5.69 4.34 -21.51
C LYS A 2 6.93 4.27 -20.57
N LEU A 3 7.68 3.17 -20.57
CA LEU A 3 8.88 2.98 -19.75
C LEU A 3 9.99 3.99 -20.04
N ILE A 4 10.18 4.36 -21.32
CA ILE A 4 11.20 5.34 -21.71
C ILE A 4 10.84 6.72 -21.15
N VAL A 5 9.56 7.09 -21.24
CA VAL A 5 9.05 8.36 -20.68
C VAL A 5 9.21 8.41 -19.18
N LEU A 6 8.79 7.34 -18.47
CA LEU A 6 8.93 7.24 -17.01
C LEU A 6 10.39 7.33 -16.57
N ASN A 7 11.33 6.65 -17.26
CA ASN A 7 12.75 6.75 -16.96
C ASN A 7 13.26 8.20 -17.11
N LYS A 8 12.82 8.90 -18.16
CA LYS A 8 13.17 10.32 -18.34
C LYS A 8 12.60 11.22 -17.24
N ILE A 9 11.39 10.95 -16.77
CA ILE A 9 10.77 11.67 -15.63
C ILE A 9 11.58 11.42 -14.35
N ILE A 10 12.02 10.17 -14.10
CA ILE A 10 12.88 9.81 -12.97
C ILE A 10 14.20 10.59 -13.04
N ASP A 11 14.85 10.66 -14.21
CA ASP A 11 16.08 11.42 -14.41
C ASP A 11 15.90 12.94 -14.15
N LEU A 12 14.75 13.48 -14.55
CA LEU A 12 14.41 14.89 -14.38
C LEU A 12 13.98 15.25 -12.96
N ARG A 13 13.49 14.27 -12.17
CA ARG A 13 13.00 14.46 -10.80
C ARG A 13 13.98 15.23 -9.92
N SER A 14 15.26 14.88 -9.97
CA SER A 14 16.29 15.50 -9.14
C SER A 14 16.45 17.01 -9.38
N LYS A 15 16.10 17.49 -10.59
CA LYS A 15 16.26 18.90 -10.99
C LYS A 15 14.95 19.69 -10.99
N TYR A 16 13.83 19.02 -11.25
CA TYR A 16 12.54 19.67 -11.54
C TYR A 16 11.37 19.10 -10.72
N ALA A 17 11.61 18.62 -9.49
CA ALA A 17 10.57 17.99 -8.65
C ALA A 17 9.29 18.83 -8.55
N LYS A 18 9.43 20.14 -8.26
CA LYS A 18 8.28 21.05 -8.13
C LYS A 18 7.40 21.18 -9.38
N LEU A 19 8.02 21.11 -10.56
CA LEU A 19 7.27 21.12 -11.83
C LEU A 19 6.58 19.79 -12.07
N LEU A 20 7.20 18.68 -11.67
CA LEU A 20 6.65 17.34 -11.84
C LEU A 20 5.49 17.05 -10.87
N GLU A 21 5.41 17.74 -9.73
CA GLU A 21 4.27 17.66 -8.81
C GLU A 21 2.94 18.00 -9.49
N ASP A 22 2.94 18.97 -10.41
CA ASP A 22 1.74 19.40 -11.14
C ASP A 22 1.27 18.35 -12.17
N TYR A 23 2.14 17.40 -12.55
CA TYR A 23 1.83 16.31 -13.51
C TYR A 23 1.53 14.99 -12.83
N ILE A 24 1.36 14.97 -11.50
CA ILE A 24 1.14 13.72 -10.78
C ILE A 24 -0.10 12.96 -11.29
N SER A 25 -1.18 13.64 -11.61
CA SER A 25 -2.41 13.04 -12.16
C SER A 25 -2.13 12.27 -13.46
N ASP A 26 -1.32 12.83 -14.34
CA ASP A 26 -0.96 12.18 -15.61
C ASP A 26 -0.07 10.94 -15.38
N ILE A 27 0.83 11.01 -14.39
CA ILE A 27 1.68 9.89 -14.00
C ILE A 27 0.82 8.76 -13.43
N LEU A 28 -0.11 9.06 -12.51
CA LEU A 28 -1.03 8.10 -11.91
C LEU A 28 -1.93 7.44 -12.95
N ASN A 29 -2.44 8.20 -13.92
CA ASN A 29 -3.27 7.70 -15.01
C ASN A 29 -2.54 6.70 -15.92
N THR A 30 -1.21 6.62 -15.85
CA THR A 30 -0.44 5.63 -16.61
C THR A 30 -0.73 4.19 -16.17
N ILE A 31 -1.07 3.97 -14.88
CA ILE A 31 -1.48 2.67 -14.32
C ILE A 31 -2.95 2.34 -14.62
N ASN A 32 -3.81 3.33 -14.83
CA ASN A 32 -5.28 3.18 -14.96
C ASN A 32 -5.76 2.44 -16.23
N SER A 33 -4.91 1.71 -16.95
CA SER A 33 -5.36 0.83 -18.03
C SER A 33 -5.93 -0.48 -17.46
N ASP A 34 -7.02 -0.99 -18.03
CA ASP A 34 -7.78 -2.17 -17.58
C ASP A 34 -7.00 -3.49 -17.49
N GLN A 35 -5.76 -3.50 -17.94
CA GLN A 35 -4.81 -4.61 -17.78
C GLN A 35 -3.66 -4.17 -16.89
N ILE A 36 -3.12 -5.09 -16.08
CA ILE A 36 -1.86 -4.86 -15.36
C ILE A 36 -0.83 -4.41 -16.40
N SER A 37 -0.50 -3.12 -16.39
CA SER A 37 0.68 -2.61 -17.07
C SER A 37 1.86 -3.50 -16.63
N SER A 38 2.88 -3.66 -17.43
CA SER A 38 4.02 -4.50 -17.00
C SER A 38 4.44 -4.07 -15.58
N LEU A 39 4.80 -5.03 -14.75
CA LEU A 39 5.16 -4.80 -13.33
C LEU A 39 6.20 -3.67 -13.20
N ASP A 40 7.13 -3.58 -14.16
CA ASP A 40 8.13 -2.53 -14.24
C ASP A 40 7.52 -1.11 -14.36
N ILE A 41 6.41 -0.98 -15.11
CA ILE A 41 5.70 0.30 -15.24
C ILE A 41 5.06 0.65 -13.91
N ASN A 42 4.36 -0.31 -13.28
CA ASN A 42 3.69 -0.11 -12.02
C ASN A 42 4.69 0.28 -10.92
N GLN A 43 5.81 -0.43 -10.84
CA GLN A 43 6.88 -0.11 -9.89
C GLN A 43 7.39 1.32 -10.06
N LYS A 44 7.71 1.72 -11.29
CA LYS A 44 8.22 3.07 -11.57
C LYS A 44 7.20 4.17 -11.29
N VAL A 45 5.94 3.94 -11.59
CA VAL A 45 4.88 4.91 -11.27
C VAL A 45 4.70 5.03 -9.77
N LEU A 46 4.66 3.92 -9.03
CA LEU A 46 4.56 3.93 -7.57
C LEU A 46 5.77 4.63 -6.92
N GLU A 47 6.99 4.37 -7.41
CA GLU A 47 8.20 5.05 -6.96
C GLU A 47 8.13 6.56 -7.20
N LEU A 48 7.75 6.99 -8.41
CA LEU A 48 7.55 8.41 -8.72
C LEU A 48 6.46 9.03 -7.86
N THR A 49 5.37 8.31 -7.60
CA THR A 49 4.25 8.77 -6.78
C THR A 49 4.71 9.10 -5.35
N THR A 50 5.49 8.21 -4.73
CA THR A 50 6.00 8.42 -3.37
C THR A 50 7.06 9.53 -3.31
N ASP A 51 7.89 9.64 -4.33
CA ASP A 51 8.96 10.63 -4.40
C ASP A 51 8.49 12.06 -4.72
N LEU A 52 7.38 12.19 -5.48
CA LEU A 52 6.76 13.46 -5.82
C LEU A 52 5.62 13.85 -4.86
N ALA A 53 5.40 13.05 -3.80
CA ALA A 53 4.40 13.35 -2.80
C ALA A 53 4.70 14.67 -2.07
N SER A 54 3.69 15.52 -1.98
CA SER A 54 3.74 16.83 -1.33
C SER A 54 2.40 17.16 -0.69
N ALA A 55 2.37 18.14 0.22
CA ALA A 55 1.12 18.58 0.85
C ALA A 55 0.02 19.02 -0.14
N ARG A 56 0.38 19.33 -1.40
CA ARG A 56 -0.59 19.74 -2.42
C ARG A 56 -1.29 18.57 -3.08
N ASN A 57 -0.56 17.47 -3.34
CA ASN A 57 -1.06 16.33 -4.11
C ASN A 57 -1.33 15.09 -3.25
N ILE A 58 -1.03 15.13 -1.95
CA ILE A 58 -1.15 13.97 -1.06
C ILE A 58 -2.55 13.34 -1.06
N LYS A 59 -3.61 14.15 -1.12
CA LYS A 59 -4.99 13.65 -1.13
C LYS A 59 -5.29 12.84 -2.40
N GLU A 60 -4.77 13.27 -3.53
CA GLU A 60 -4.93 12.57 -4.81
C GLU A 60 -4.16 11.24 -4.80
N ILE A 61 -2.95 11.25 -4.25
CA ILE A 61 -2.11 10.04 -4.09
C ILE A 61 -2.80 9.03 -3.17
N ILE A 62 -3.37 9.47 -2.04
CA ILE A 62 -4.13 8.60 -1.13
C ILE A 62 -5.28 7.94 -1.88
N ALA A 63 -6.14 8.72 -2.53
CA ALA A 63 -7.30 8.21 -3.27
C ALA A 63 -6.90 7.22 -4.36
N PHE A 64 -5.78 7.46 -5.04
CA PHE A 64 -5.23 6.55 -6.04
C PHE A 64 -4.76 5.24 -5.39
N LEU A 65 -3.95 5.28 -4.33
CA LEU A 65 -3.43 4.08 -3.67
C LEU A 65 -4.55 3.25 -3.04
N GLU A 66 -5.55 3.87 -2.40
CA GLU A 66 -6.75 3.17 -1.89
C GLU A 66 -7.48 2.41 -3.01
N LYS A 67 -7.69 3.06 -4.15
CA LYS A 67 -8.31 2.44 -5.32
C LYS A 67 -7.49 1.26 -5.85
N GLU A 68 -6.16 1.39 -5.92
CA GLU A 68 -5.28 0.34 -6.40
C GLU A 68 -5.18 -0.84 -5.42
N ILE A 69 -5.22 -0.61 -4.11
CA ILE A 69 -5.30 -1.66 -3.09
C ILE A 69 -6.58 -2.49 -3.27
N VAL A 70 -7.73 -1.84 -3.42
CA VAL A 70 -9.01 -2.52 -3.66
C VAL A 70 -9.01 -3.26 -5.01
N ARG A 71 -8.40 -2.68 -6.04
CA ARG A 71 -8.24 -3.31 -7.34
C ARG A 71 -7.37 -4.55 -7.28
N ALA A 72 -6.21 -4.48 -6.61
CA ALA A 72 -5.29 -5.60 -6.45
C ALA A 72 -5.93 -6.80 -5.73
N ARG A 73 -6.91 -6.55 -4.82
CA ARG A 73 -7.73 -7.60 -4.22
C ARG A 73 -8.57 -8.33 -5.28
N LYS A 74 -9.29 -7.60 -6.13
CA LYS A 74 -10.19 -8.17 -7.13
C LYS A 74 -9.46 -9.00 -8.19
N MET A 75 -8.21 -8.68 -8.48
CA MET A 75 -7.40 -9.42 -9.47
C MET A 75 -7.07 -10.85 -9.04
N ASP A 76 -7.12 -11.16 -7.75
CA ASP A 76 -6.82 -12.50 -7.22
C ASP A 76 -7.90 -13.53 -7.55
N GLU A 77 -9.11 -13.09 -7.84
CA GLU A 77 -10.24 -13.96 -8.18
C GLU A 77 -10.11 -14.61 -9.57
N SER A 78 -9.25 -14.08 -10.44
CA SER A 78 -9.11 -14.55 -11.84
C SER A 78 -8.03 -15.62 -12.12
N GLY A 79 -7.22 -15.99 -11.14
CA GLY A 79 -6.43 -17.25 -11.12
C GLY A 79 -5.14 -17.33 -11.94
N ASP A 80 -4.98 -16.63 -13.04
CA ASP A 80 -3.90 -16.89 -14.02
C ASP A 80 -2.59 -16.11 -13.81
N GLN A 81 -2.57 -15.13 -12.90
CA GLN A 81 -1.41 -14.24 -12.68
C GLN A 81 -1.05 -14.03 -11.19
N ALA A 82 -1.22 -15.05 -10.37
CA ALA A 82 -1.04 -14.94 -8.92
C ALA A 82 0.33 -14.37 -8.49
N ALA A 83 1.42 -14.76 -9.17
CA ALA A 83 2.77 -14.27 -8.85
C ALA A 83 2.90 -12.76 -9.11
N THR A 84 2.47 -12.28 -10.28
CA THR A 84 2.53 -10.86 -10.66
C THR A 84 1.62 -10.01 -9.78
N THR A 85 0.46 -10.54 -9.38
CA THR A 85 -0.47 -9.87 -8.47
C THR A 85 0.13 -9.72 -7.08
N ASN A 86 0.79 -10.76 -6.55
CA ASN A 86 1.46 -10.72 -5.25
C ASN A 86 2.61 -9.72 -5.23
N GLU A 87 3.40 -9.66 -6.31
CA GLU A 87 4.48 -8.70 -6.44
C GLU A 87 3.94 -7.26 -6.52
N TYR A 88 2.82 -7.06 -7.24
CA TYR A 88 2.16 -5.75 -7.28
C TYR A 88 1.60 -5.33 -5.91
N ARG A 89 0.99 -6.23 -5.14
CA ARG A 89 0.54 -5.99 -3.78
C ARG A 89 1.68 -5.59 -2.85
N TYR A 90 2.80 -6.30 -2.95
CA TYR A 90 4.01 -5.95 -2.20
C TYR A 90 4.50 -4.54 -2.51
N LEU A 91 4.52 -4.16 -3.80
CA LEU A 91 4.87 -2.79 -4.22
C LEU A 91 3.91 -1.75 -3.64
N LEU A 92 2.60 -2.03 -3.59
CA LEU A 92 1.62 -1.14 -2.97
C LEU A 92 1.88 -0.97 -1.47
N ILE A 93 2.11 -2.05 -0.71
CA ILE A 93 2.42 -1.98 0.72
C ILE A 93 3.70 -1.15 0.95
N LYS A 94 4.74 -1.41 0.16
CA LYS A 94 6.00 -0.67 0.23
C LYS A 94 5.80 0.83 -0.03
N SER A 95 4.99 1.17 -1.03
CA SER A 95 4.68 2.57 -1.36
C SER A 95 3.89 3.26 -0.25
N VAL A 96 2.91 2.56 0.35
CA VAL A 96 2.16 3.07 1.51
C VAL A 96 3.10 3.28 2.69
N ASN A 97 3.99 2.33 3.00
CA ASN A 97 4.95 2.46 4.10
C ASN A 97 5.85 3.69 3.89
N GLN A 98 6.42 3.85 2.69
CA GLN A 98 7.25 5.02 2.37
C GLN A 98 6.46 6.34 2.48
N LEU A 99 5.21 6.35 2.04
CA LEU A 99 4.36 7.54 2.12
C LEU A 99 4.02 7.90 3.56
N THR A 100 3.66 6.93 4.39
CA THR A 100 3.30 7.13 5.80
C THR A 100 4.49 7.55 6.66
N GLN A 101 5.71 7.15 6.32
CA GLN A 101 6.93 7.66 6.96
C GLN A 101 7.14 9.16 6.70
N ASN A 102 6.80 9.64 5.50
CA ASN A 102 6.92 11.06 5.13
C ASN A 102 5.72 11.90 5.57
N PHE A 103 4.52 11.28 5.59
CA PHE A 103 3.23 11.91 5.89
C PHE A 103 2.42 11.05 6.87
N PRO A 104 2.77 11.04 8.18
CA PRO A 104 2.12 10.18 9.18
C PRO A 104 0.60 10.40 9.30
N GLU A 105 0.13 11.60 9.00
CA GLU A 105 -1.31 11.94 8.98
C GLU A 105 -2.13 11.11 7.98
N THR A 106 -1.47 10.42 7.04
CA THR A 106 -2.13 9.56 6.04
C THR A 106 -2.41 8.14 6.55
N ILE A 107 -1.80 7.73 7.66
CA ILE A 107 -1.92 6.38 8.24
C ILE A 107 -3.38 5.90 8.37
N PRO A 108 -4.31 6.68 8.98
CA PRO A 108 -5.69 6.22 9.15
C PRO A 108 -6.40 5.88 7.84
N SER A 109 -6.05 6.56 6.75
CA SER A 109 -6.64 6.33 5.43
C SER A 109 -6.30 4.96 4.86
N PHE A 110 -5.10 4.44 5.16
CA PHE A 110 -4.63 3.17 4.61
C PHE A 110 -4.94 1.94 5.47
N LEU A 111 -5.15 2.11 6.78
CA LEU A 111 -5.33 0.97 7.70
C LEU A 111 -6.47 0.05 7.26
N LYS A 112 -7.70 0.57 7.12
CA LYS A 112 -8.86 -0.22 6.72
C LYS A 112 -8.73 -0.84 5.32
N PRO A 113 -8.34 -0.10 4.27
CA PRO A 113 -8.13 -0.67 2.94
C PRO A 113 -7.12 -1.81 2.92
N LEU A 114 -5.97 -1.67 3.58
CA LEU A 114 -4.93 -2.69 3.63
C LEU A 114 -5.41 -3.93 4.40
N MET A 115 -6.00 -3.75 5.57
CA MET A 115 -6.50 -4.87 6.38
C MET A 115 -7.57 -5.64 5.63
N ASN A 116 -8.57 -4.95 5.09
CA ASN A 116 -9.66 -5.59 4.35
C ASN A 116 -9.21 -6.27 3.06
N SER A 117 -8.18 -5.75 2.41
CA SER A 117 -7.75 -6.27 1.12
C SER A 117 -6.69 -7.36 1.21
N PHE A 118 -5.81 -7.30 2.21
CA PHE A 118 -4.63 -8.15 2.24
C PHE A 118 -4.53 -9.06 3.47
N LEU A 119 -5.24 -8.78 4.57
CA LEU A 119 -5.25 -9.66 5.74
C LEU A 119 -6.40 -10.67 5.73
N MET A 120 -7.60 -10.25 5.35
CA MET A 120 -8.82 -11.01 5.61
C MET A 120 -9.07 -12.14 4.63
N PHE A 121 -8.67 -12.00 3.37
CA PHE A 121 -9.16 -12.86 2.29
C PHE A 121 -8.12 -13.77 1.66
N ASP A 122 -6.86 -13.73 2.09
CA ASP A 122 -5.82 -14.36 1.30
C ASP A 122 -5.18 -15.58 1.98
N ASN A 123 -5.70 -16.76 1.61
CA ASN A 123 -4.99 -18.03 1.80
C ASN A 123 -3.88 -18.25 0.76
N ARG A 124 -3.80 -17.42 -0.29
CA ARG A 124 -2.92 -17.66 -1.44
C ARG A 124 -1.58 -16.93 -1.34
N SER A 125 -1.52 -15.81 -0.61
CA SER A 125 -0.29 -15.05 -0.42
C SER A 125 -0.02 -14.74 1.05
N THR A 126 0.46 -15.73 1.77
CA THR A 126 0.95 -15.57 3.15
C THR A 126 1.99 -14.45 3.26
N PHE A 127 2.79 -14.24 2.20
CA PHE A 127 3.81 -13.20 2.16
C PHE A 127 3.21 -11.78 2.23
N THR A 128 2.23 -11.47 1.38
CA THR A 128 1.58 -10.14 1.38
C THR A 128 0.87 -9.86 2.70
N SER A 129 0.19 -10.87 3.26
CA SER A 129 -0.49 -10.74 4.55
C SER A 129 0.51 -10.50 5.70
N LEU A 130 1.67 -11.17 5.68
CA LEU A 130 2.74 -10.94 6.64
C LEU A 130 3.33 -9.53 6.52
N GLU A 131 3.62 -9.07 5.31
CA GLU A 131 4.12 -7.70 5.08
C GLU A 131 3.11 -6.65 5.59
N THR A 132 1.82 -6.88 5.37
CA THR A 132 0.77 -5.98 5.86
C THR A 132 0.72 -5.94 7.40
N ILE A 133 0.75 -7.09 8.07
CA ILE A 133 0.69 -7.11 9.54
C ILE A 133 1.98 -6.57 10.17
N LEU A 134 3.13 -6.73 9.51
CA LEU A 134 4.40 -6.14 9.95
C LEU A 134 4.39 -4.61 9.80
N PHE A 135 3.83 -4.09 8.71
CA PHE A 135 3.58 -2.66 8.56
C PHE A 135 2.68 -2.11 9.67
N ILE A 136 1.57 -2.81 9.99
CA ILE A 136 0.67 -2.42 11.09
C ILE A 136 1.41 -2.39 12.44
N ARG A 137 2.26 -3.38 12.69
CA ARG A 137 3.11 -3.42 13.88
C ARG A 137 4.04 -2.21 13.95
N GLU A 138 4.73 -1.89 12.86
CA GLU A 138 5.62 -0.71 12.77
C GLU A 138 4.86 0.58 13.07
N VAL A 139 3.64 0.73 12.52
CA VAL A 139 2.77 1.87 12.81
C VAL A 139 2.44 1.98 14.30
N ILE A 140 2.11 0.87 14.98
CA ILE A 140 1.81 0.85 16.42
C ILE A 140 3.02 1.25 17.26
N GLU A 141 4.22 0.83 16.86
CA GLU A 141 5.47 1.13 17.57
C GLU A 141 5.83 2.62 17.46
N ILE A 142 5.70 3.18 16.26
CA ILE A 142 6.14 4.56 15.97
C ILE A 142 5.04 5.59 16.30
N HIS A 143 3.76 5.21 16.10
CA HIS A 143 2.59 6.08 16.21
C HIS A 143 1.56 5.53 17.21
N PRO A 144 1.83 5.65 18.55
CA PRO A 144 0.95 5.12 19.60
C PRO A 144 -0.48 5.66 19.55
N GLU A 145 -0.68 6.85 18.99
CA GLU A 145 -1.99 7.51 18.83
C GLU A 145 -2.97 6.72 17.97
N HIS A 146 -2.47 5.83 17.11
CA HIS A 146 -3.30 4.99 16.23
C HIS A 146 -3.62 3.61 16.81
N ARG A 147 -3.06 3.25 17.98
CA ARG A 147 -3.21 1.92 18.60
C ARG A 147 -4.66 1.50 18.76
N GLN A 148 -5.49 2.37 19.32
CA GLN A 148 -6.88 2.03 19.57
C GLN A 148 -7.63 1.68 18.28
N VAL A 149 -7.51 2.51 17.24
CA VAL A 149 -8.15 2.26 15.93
C VAL A 149 -7.66 0.97 15.31
N ILE A 150 -6.36 0.68 15.43
CA ILE A 150 -5.77 -0.55 14.92
C ILE A 150 -6.30 -1.76 15.67
N PHE A 151 -6.37 -1.71 17.01
CA PHE A 151 -6.91 -2.81 17.82
C PHE A 151 -8.36 -3.11 17.52
N GLU A 152 -9.21 -2.07 17.46
CA GLU A 152 -10.60 -2.22 17.08
C GLU A 152 -10.69 -2.88 15.69
N THR A 153 -9.90 -2.43 14.72
CA THR A 153 -9.91 -2.99 13.37
C THR A 153 -9.41 -4.45 13.33
N ILE A 154 -8.37 -4.79 14.11
CA ILE A 154 -7.89 -6.19 14.23
C ILE A 154 -8.96 -7.06 14.87
N CYS A 155 -9.57 -6.61 15.97
CA CYS A 155 -10.61 -7.37 16.67
C CYS A 155 -11.85 -7.60 15.80
N ASP A 156 -12.31 -6.57 15.11
CA ASP A 156 -13.47 -6.65 14.21
C ASP A 156 -13.25 -7.62 13.05
N SER A 157 -11.98 -7.75 12.64
CA SER A 157 -11.57 -8.54 11.47
C SER A 157 -11.02 -9.92 11.82
N PHE A 158 -10.91 -10.23 13.12
CA PHE A 158 -10.15 -11.40 13.58
C PHE A 158 -10.70 -12.73 13.05
N GLU A 159 -12.02 -12.86 12.97
CA GLU A 159 -12.69 -14.07 12.47
C GLU A 159 -12.46 -14.29 10.96
N ASP A 160 -12.16 -13.23 10.22
CA ASP A 160 -11.93 -13.28 8.78
C ASP A 160 -10.47 -13.59 8.41
N ILE A 161 -9.53 -13.50 9.36
CA ILE A 161 -8.13 -13.81 9.14
C ILE A 161 -7.94 -15.32 9.04
N ARG A 162 -7.50 -15.80 7.88
CA ARG A 162 -7.34 -17.24 7.63
C ARG A 162 -5.93 -17.77 7.83
N SER A 163 -4.93 -16.91 7.70
CA SER A 163 -3.53 -17.29 7.86
C SER A 163 -3.16 -17.43 9.35
N HIS A 164 -2.81 -18.64 9.79
CA HIS A 164 -2.37 -18.89 11.17
C HIS A 164 -1.10 -18.09 11.55
N LEU A 165 -0.24 -17.76 10.60
CA LEU A 165 0.92 -16.91 10.85
C LEU A 165 0.51 -15.47 11.14
N VAL A 166 -0.44 -14.94 10.37
CA VAL A 166 -1.01 -13.60 10.60
C VAL A 166 -1.73 -13.54 11.93
N ILE A 167 -2.54 -14.56 12.26
CA ILE A 167 -3.23 -14.69 13.57
C ILE A 167 -2.22 -14.63 14.72
N ARG A 168 -1.09 -15.35 14.62
CA ARG A 168 -0.06 -15.33 15.67
C ARG A 168 0.54 -13.95 15.88
N VAL A 169 0.83 -13.22 14.79
CA VAL A 169 1.37 -11.86 14.87
C VAL A 169 0.31 -10.89 15.40
N ALA A 170 -0.94 -11.01 14.95
CA ALA A 170 -2.06 -10.20 15.44
C ALA A 170 -2.29 -10.39 16.95
N LEU A 171 -2.32 -11.64 17.43
CA LEU A 171 -2.42 -11.95 18.85
C LEU A 171 -1.24 -11.40 19.66
N TRP A 172 -0.03 -11.50 19.11
CA TRP A 172 1.15 -10.92 19.76
C TRP A 172 1.04 -9.41 19.86
N ILE A 173 0.63 -8.71 18.78
CA ILE A 173 0.40 -7.26 18.78
C ILE A 173 -0.63 -6.87 19.85
N LEU A 174 -1.77 -7.58 19.90
CA LEU A 174 -2.81 -7.32 20.90
C LEU A 174 -2.31 -7.56 22.32
N GLY A 175 -1.53 -8.62 22.56
CA GLY A 175 -0.98 -8.94 23.87
C GLY A 175 0.08 -7.95 24.36
N GLU A 176 0.95 -7.49 23.45
CA GLU A 176 2.07 -6.60 23.78
C GLU A 176 1.62 -5.15 24.01
N TYR A 177 0.70 -4.66 23.18
CA TYR A 177 0.35 -3.23 23.17
C TYR A 177 -1.02 -2.88 23.75
N ALA A 178 -1.90 -3.87 24.04
CA ALA A 178 -3.21 -3.58 24.63
C ALA A 178 -3.15 -3.11 26.11
N THR A 179 -2.07 -3.39 26.80
CA THR A 179 -1.89 -3.08 28.22
C THR A 179 -1.02 -1.83 28.46
N SER A 180 -0.57 -1.18 27.42
CA SER A 180 0.26 0.04 27.46
C SER A 180 -0.56 1.24 27.05
#